data_b974b29b23f79978028e2c7386725d42
#
_entry.id   b974b29b23f79978028e2c7386725d42
#
_cell.length_a   1.000
_cell.length_b   1.000
_cell.length_c   1.000
_cell.angle_alpha   90.00
_cell.angle_beta   90.00
_cell.angle_gamma   90.00
#
_symmetry.space_group_name_H-M   'P 1'
#
loop_
_entity.id
_entity.type
_entity.pdbx_description
1 polymer ?
#
loop_
_entity_poly.entity_id
_entity_poly.type
_entity_poly.pdbx_seq_one_letter_code
_entity_poly.pdbx_strand_id
1 'polypeptide(L)'
;MKATWSQLTTGAKQEVKCLADNIFYEAAYEPHDGKVAVAMVTLNRVISNHYEDTICGVVKEKIRGTCQFSWWCQDKERNAAITHDLTPRQKQVYDDILAIALNVYMNYGRLEDPTKGALFYHADYVRPNWKNLNVTTKIGRHIFYVKSDNFKKGDVRNGTNDAEIKSRFAEQGAVQPLVLLAYGGS
;
A
#
# COMPACT_ATOMS: atom_id res chain seq x y z
N MET A 1 -16.84 10.25 10.70
CA MET A 1 -16.73 11.11 9.49
C MET A 1 -15.73 10.42 8.56
N LYS A 2 -16.08 10.11 7.31
CA LYS A 2 -15.11 9.54 6.35
C LYS A 2 -14.20 10.67 5.89
N ALA A 3 -12.90 10.51 6.05
CA ALA A 3 -11.94 11.47 5.51
C ALA A 3 -12.04 11.48 3.97
N THR A 4 -11.98 12.66 3.41
CA THR A 4 -12.16 12.88 1.97
C THR A 4 -10.85 13.35 1.35
N TRP A 5 -10.70 13.14 0.05
CA TRP A 5 -9.55 13.58 -0.72
C TRP A 5 -9.20 15.07 -0.51
N SER A 6 -10.22 15.93 -0.36
CA SER A 6 -10.02 17.37 -0.16
C SER A 6 -9.31 17.72 1.16
N GLN A 7 -9.37 16.84 2.16
CA GLN A 7 -8.76 17.04 3.48
C GLN A 7 -7.27 16.66 3.54
N LEU A 8 -6.75 16.01 2.48
CA LEU A 8 -5.35 15.61 2.42
C LEU A 8 -4.46 16.79 2.06
N THR A 9 -3.26 16.83 2.66
CA THR A 9 -2.17 17.70 2.21
C THR A 9 -1.69 17.31 0.81
N THR A 10 -0.94 18.17 0.15
CA THR A 10 -0.34 17.87 -1.16
C THR A 10 0.56 16.64 -1.10
N GLY A 11 1.38 16.51 -0.05
CA GLY A 11 2.24 15.34 0.16
C GLY A 11 1.43 14.05 0.31
N ALA A 12 0.40 14.06 1.18
CA ALA A 12 -0.47 12.90 1.35
C ALA A 12 -1.21 12.51 0.07
N LYS A 13 -1.66 13.47 -0.74
CA LYS A 13 -2.25 13.21 -2.05
C LYS A 13 -1.27 12.50 -2.99
N GLN A 14 0.01 12.90 -2.95
CA GLN A 14 1.05 12.27 -3.76
C GLN A 14 1.30 10.83 -3.32
N GLU A 15 1.36 10.56 -2.01
CA GLU A 15 1.50 9.21 -1.45
C GLU A 15 0.33 8.29 -1.85
N VAL A 16 -0.91 8.79 -1.73
CA VAL A 16 -2.10 8.03 -2.17
C VAL A 16 -2.08 7.78 -3.68
N LYS A 17 -1.61 8.73 -4.49
CA LYS A 17 -1.45 8.51 -5.95
C LYS A 17 -0.41 7.43 -6.24
N CYS A 18 0.76 7.46 -5.61
CA CYS A 18 1.76 6.40 -5.76
C CYS A 18 1.19 5.02 -5.39
N LEU A 19 0.37 4.95 -4.32
CA LEU A 19 -0.30 3.71 -3.93
C LEU A 19 -1.31 3.26 -4.99
N ALA A 20 -2.13 4.18 -5.50
CA ALA A 20 -3.11 3.89 -6.55
C ALA A 20 -2.43 3.42 -7.85
N ASP A 21 -1.36 4.08 -8.24
CA ASP A 21 -0.58 3.69 -9.42
C ASP A 21 -0.04 2.27 -9.27
N ASN A 22 0.51 1.94 -8.09
CA ASN A 22 1.00 0.59 -7.83
C ASN A 22 -0.12 -0.45 -7.89
N ILE A 23 -1.26 -0.21 -7.27
CA ILE A 23 -2.42 -1.11 -7.35
C ILE A 23 -2.89 -1.27 -8.79
N PHE A 24 -2.91 -0.18 -9.58
CA PHE A 24 -3.36 -0.21 -10.96
C PHE A 24 -2.49 -1.12 -11.84
N TYR A 25 -1.17 -1.00 -11.74
CA TYR A 25 -0.26 -1.82 -12.54
C TYR A 25 -0.19 -3.27 -12.08
N GLU A 26 -0.28 -3.51 -10.78
CA GLU A 26 -0.12 -4.84 -10.20
C GLU A 26 -1.43 -5.64 -10.12
N ALA A 27 -2.56 -4.96 -9.95
CA ALA A 27 -3.82 -5.61 -9.55
C ALA A 27 -5.08 -5.00 -10.16
N ALA A 28 -5.02 -4.25 -11.28
CA ALA A 28 -6.19 -3.55 -11.85
C ALA A 28 -7.39 -4.47 -12.06
N TYR A 29 -7.13 -5.71 -12.47
CA TYR A 29 -8.18 -6.70 -12.80
C TYR A 29 -8.39 -7.76 -11.70
N GLU A 30 -7.69 -7.62 -10.57
CA GLU A 30 -7.93 -8.47 -9.40
C GLU A 30 -9.26 -8.09 -8.70
N PRO A 31 -9.85 -9.01 -7.93
CA PRO A 31 -10.96 -8.69 -7.04
C PRO A 31 -10.59 -7.56 -6.06
N HIS A 32 -11.60 -6.95 -5.44
CA HIS A 32 -11.40 -5.88 -4.44
C HIS A 32 -10.35 -6.26 -3.39
N ASP A 33 -10.46 -7.45 -2.81
CA ASP A 33 -9.55 -7.93 -1.77
C ASP A 33 -8.10 -8.10 -2.29
N GLY A 34 -7.94 -8.47 -3.57
CA GLY A 34 -6.63 -8.53 -4.21
C GLY A 34 -5.98 -7.15 -4.36
N LYS A 35 -6.76 -6.11 -4.68
CA LYS A 35 -6.31 -4.72 -4.73
C LYS A 35 -5.92 -4.21 -3.34
N VAL A 36 -6.74 -4.49 -2.32
CA VAL A 36 -6.44 -4.18 -0.92
C VAL A 36 -5.17 -4.90 -0.46
N ALA A 37 -4.99 -6.16 -0.83
CA ALA A 37 -3.81 -6.95 -0.47
C ALA A 37 -2.51 -6.34 -1.04
N VAL A 38 -2.49 -5.91 -2.31
CA VAL A 38 -1.34 -5.22 -2.91
C VAL A 38 -1.05 -3.90 -2.19
N ALA A 39 -2.09 -3.12 -1.86
CA ALA A 39 -1.94 -1.91 -1.07
C ALA A 39 -1.32 -2.20 0.31
N MET A 40 -1.81 -3.23 1.01
CA MET A 40 -1.29 -3.61 2.34
C MET A 40 0.18 -4.02 2.29
N VAL A 41 0.61 -4.80 1.29
CA VAL A 41 2.04 -5.13 1.13
C VAL A 41 2.88 -3.87 0.97
N THR A 42 2.43 -2.90 0.19
CA THR A 42 3.15 -1.63 0.01
C THR A 42 3.32 -0.90 1.34
N LEU A 43 2.27 -0.81 2.13
CA LEU A 43 2.30 -0.16 3.45
C LEU A 43 3.10 -0.97 4.48
N ASN A 44 3.00 -2.30 4.47
CA ASN A 44 3.81 -3.18 5.31
C ASN A 44 5.31 -2.96 5.05
N ARG A 45 5.70 -2.75 3.79
CA ARG A 45 7.09 -2.42 3.44
C ARG A 45 7.52 -1.08 4.04
N VAL A 46 6.71 -0.03 3.91
CA VAL A 46 6.99 1.30 4.52
C VAL A 46 7.30 1.17 6.02
N ILE A 47 6.59 0.30 6.74
CA ILE A 47 6.73 0.14 8.20
C ILE A 47 7.85 -0.81 8.60
N SER A 48 8.27 -1.69 7.70
CA SER A 48 9.19 -2.80 8.03
C SER A 48 10.61 -2.38 8.35
N ASN A 49 11.01 -1.13 8.17
CA ASN A 49 12.39 -0.59 8.28
C ASN A 49 13.43 -1.26 7.35
N HIS A 50 12.97 -2.07 6.39
CA HIS A 50 13.81 -2.75 5.40
C HIS A 50 13.68 -2.15 4.01
N TYR A 51 12.78 -1.21 3.83
CA TYR A 51 12.43 -0.53 2.61
C TYR A 51 12.41 0.98 2.84
N GLU A 52 12.19 1.73 1.77
CA GLU A 52 11.99 3.18 1.86
C GLU A 52 10.83 3.52 2.82
N ASP A 53 10.92 4.66 3.48
CA ASP A 53 10.02 5.09 4.55
C ASP A 53 8.75 5.83 4.06
N THR A 54 8.61 5.99 2.74
CA THR A 54 7.43 6.57 2.09
C THR A 54 6.81 5.60 1.08
N ILE A 55 5.53 5.74 0.79
CA ILE A 55 4.85 4.92 -0.20
C ILE A 55 5.48 5.14 -1.59
N CYS A 56 5.66 6.39 -1.98
CA CYS A 56 6.31 6.71 -3.25
C CYS A 56 7.75 6.17 -3.30
N GLY A 57 8.49 6.21 -2.19
CA GLY A 57 9.81 5.62 -2.06
C GLY A 57 9.78 4.12 -2.32
N VAL A 58 8.95 3.38 -1.59
CA VAL A 58 8.77 1.92 -1.74
C VAL A 58 8.38 1.54 -3.17
N VAL A 59 7.44 2.29 -3.78
CA VAL A 59 6.98 2.02 -5.16
C VAL A 59 8.09 2.20 -6.18
N LYS A 60 8.96 3.18 -5.97
CA LYS A 60 10.06 3.54 -6.88
C LYS A 60 11.38 2.86 -6.53
N GLU A 61 11.42 2.09 -5.46
CA GLU A 61 12.66 1.51 -4.92
C GLU A 61 13.33 0.57 -5.91
N LYS A 62 14.66 0.68 -5.93
CA LYS A 62 15.55 -0.22 -6.66
C LYS A 62 16.56 -0.84 -5.71
N ILE A 63 16.57 -2.16 -5.64
CA ILE A 63 17.57 -2.90 -4.89
C ILE A 63 18.54 -3.54 -5.88
N ARG A 64 19.82 -3.19 -5.81
CA ARG A 64 20.87 -3.67 -6.72
C ARG A 64 20.50 -3.50 -8.21
N GLY A 65 19.88 -2.36 -8.55
CA GLY A 65 19.50 -2.03 -9.92
C GLY A 65 18.17 -2.65 -10.39
N THR A 66 17.54 -3.50 -9.58
CA THR A 66 16.24 -4.12 -9.90
C THR A 66 15.10 -3.40 -9.18
N CYS A 67 14.07 -2.98 -9.92
CA CYS A 67 12.88 -2.38 -9.34
C CYS A 67 12.11 -3.40 -8.51
N GLN A 68 11.63 -2.97 -7.33
CA GLN A 68 10.78 -3.80 -6.48
C GLN A 68 9.42 -4.05 -7.13
N PHE A 69 8.91 -3.07 -7.87
CA PHE A 69 7.77 -3.21 -8.76
C PHE A 69 8.25 -3.07 -10.21
N SER A 70 8.11 -4.13 -11.00
CA SER A 70 8.70 -4.21 -12.33
C SER A 70 8.20 -3.14 -13.29
N TRP A 71 6.93 -2.77 -13.17
CA TRP A 71 6.30 -1.75 -14.00
C TRP A 71 6.99 -0.38 -13.91
N TRP A 72 7.55 -0.03 -12.75
CA TRP A 72 8.25 1.24 -12.56
C TRP A 72 9.53 1.35 -13.40
N CYS A 73 10.20 0.22 -13.68
CA CYS A 73 11.39 0.19 -14.51
C CYS A 73 11.11 -0.03 -16.00
N GLN A 74 9.96 -0.58 -16.35
CA GLN A 74 9.67 -1.01 -17.72
C GLN A 74 9.33 0.15 -18.65
N ASP A 75 8.79 1.24 -18.13
CA ASP A 75 8.33 2.33 -18.97
C ASP A 75 8.39 3.69 -18.24
N LYS A 76 9.53 4.36 -18.35
CA LYS A 76 9.72 5.67 -17.73
C LYS A 76 8.80 6.76 -18.33
N GLU A 77 8.45 6.63 -19.61
CA GLU A 77 7.59 7.61 -20.29
C GLU A 77 6.12 7.40 -19.95
N ARG A 78 5.66 6.16 -19.87
CA ARG A 78 4.30 5.83 -19.41
C ARG A 78 4.06 6.18 -17.96
N ASN A 79 5.07 5.99 -17.10
CA ASN A 79 4.94 6.27 -15.67
C ASN A 79 4.69 7.74 -15.33
N ALA A 80 5.09 8.66 -16.22
CA ALA A 80 4.78 10.08 -16.09
C ALA A 80 3.35 10.43 -16.55
N ALA A 81 2.69 9.55 -17.30
CA ALA A 81 1.49 9.85 -18.09
C ALA A 81 0.25 9.01 -17.72
N ILE A 82 0.23 8.25 -16.61
CA ILE A 82 -0.88 7.35 -16.26
C ILE A 82 -2.26 8.00 -16.35
N THR A 83 -2.34 9.31 -16.10
CA THR A 83 -3.62 10.02 -16.08
C THR A 83 -4.03 10.59 -17.43
N HIS A 84 -3.15 10.64 -18.44
CA HIS A 84 -3.42 11.36 -19.69
C HIS A 84 -3.94 10.47 -20.83
N ASP A 85 -3.58 9.19 -20.85
CA ASP A 85 -3.88 8.28 -21.96
C ASP A 85 -4.78 7.08 -21.61
N LEU A 86 -5.48 7.14 -20.47
CA LEU A 86 -6.41 6.08 -20.08
C LEU A 86 -7.67 6.11 -20.93
N THR A 87 -8.07 4.95 -21.45
CA THR A 87 -9.40 4.78 -22.03
C THR A 87 -10.48 5.05 -20.98
N PRO A 88 -11.73 5.37 -21.38
CA PRO A 88 -12.80 5.60 -20.39
C PRO A 88 -12.99 4.46 -19.40
N ARG A 89 -12.84 3.20 -19.86
CA ARG A 89 -12.91 2.01 -18.99
C ARG A 89 -11.74 1.95 -18.00
N GLN A 90 -10.52 2.21 -18.46
CA GLN A 90 -9.35 2.24 -17.56
C GLN A 90 -9.44 3.38 -16.56
N LYS A 91 -9.97 4.53 -16.99
CA LYS A 91 -10.21 5.65 -16.07
C LYS A 91 -11.17 5.27 -14.95
N GLN A 92 -12.30 4.62 -15.26
CA GLN A 92 -13.21 4.13 -14.23
C GLN A 92 -12.53 3.17 -13.25
N VAL A 93 -11.75 2.21 -13.77
CA VAL A 93 -10.98 1.28 -12.93
C VAL A 93 -9.97 2.03 -12.05
N TYR A 94 -9.32 3.04 -12.59
CA TYR A 94 -8.37 3.85 -11.82
C TYR A 94 -9.05 4.68 -10.73
N ASP A 95 -10.20 5.29 -11.02
CA ASP A 95 -10.99 6.05 -10.04
C ASP A 95 -11.44 5.14 -8.87
N ASP A 96 -11.87 3.91 -9.15
CA ASP A 96 -12.21 2.91 -8.14
C ASP A 96 -10.98 2.52 -7.30
N ILE A 97 -9.83 2.34 -7.95
CA ILE A 97 -8.56 2.03 -7.28
C ILE A 97 -8.09 3.19 -6.40
N LEU A 98 -8.24 4.42 -6.86
CA LEU A 98 -7.90 5.62 -6.08
C LEU A 98 -8.73 5.69 -4.78
N ALA A 99 -10.01 5.31 -4.84
CA ALA A 99 -10.86 5.22 -3.65
C ALA A 99 -10.37 4.11 -2.68
N ILE A 100 -9.95 2.96 -3.21
CA ILE A 100 -9.34 1.89 -2.39
C ILE A 100 -8.04 2.38 -1.75
N ALA A 101 -7.13 2.98 -2.53
CA ALA A 101 -5.87 3.50 -2.04
C ALA A 101 -6.07 4.54 -0.93
N LEU A 102 -7.01 5.47 -1.12
CA LEU A 102 -7.37 6.46 -0.11
C LEU A 102 -7.89 5.79 1.17
N ASN A 103 -8.80 4.82 1.04
CA ASN A 103 -9.35 4.12 2.20
C ASN A 103 -8.27 3.36 2.97
N VAL A 104 -7.40 2.64 2.28
CA VAL A 104 -6.30 1.89 2.91
C VAL A 104 -5.32 2.85 3.59
N TYR A 105 -4.90 3.92 2.89
CA TYR A 105 -4.00 4.94 3.44
C TYR A 105 -4.54 5.57 4.73
N MET A 106 -5.81 5.96 4.72
CA MET A 106 -6.45 6.65 5.85
C MET A 106 -6.76 5.75 7.05
N ASN A 107 -6.94 4.46 6.80
CA ASN A 107 -7.39 3.52 7.81
C ASN A 107 -6.36 2.41 8.09
N TYR A 108 -5.13 2.55 7.58
CA TYR A 108 -4.07 1.60 7.88
C TYR A 108 -3.90 1.45 9.41
N GLY A 109 -3.70 0.24 9.88
CA GLY A 109 -3.67 -0.09 11.31
C GLY A 109 -5.05 -0.28 11.96
N ARG A 110 -6.14 0.12 11.27
CA ARG A 110 -7.53 -0.17 11.70
C ARG A 110 -8.18 -1.21 10.80
N LEU A 111 -7.69 -1.35 9.58
CA LEU A 111 -8.13 -2.40 8.66
C LEU A 111 -7.41 -3.69 9.03
N GLU A 112 -8.14 -4.80 8.97
CA GLU A 112 -7.53 -6.12 9.00
C GLU A 112 -6.65 -6.28 7.75
N ASP A 113 -5.39 -6.69 7.95
CA ASP A 113 -4.49 -6.99 6.83
C ASP A 113 -4.75 -8.40 6.31
N PRO A 114 -5.39 -8.54 5.13
CA PRO A 114 -5.69 -9.85 4.56
C PRO A 114 -4.43 -10.61 4.16
N THR A 115 -3.28 -9.92 4.05
CA THR A 115 -1.99 -10.53 3.70
C THR A 115 -1.24 -11.06 4.92
N LYS A 116 -1.70 -10.77 6.14
CA LYS A 116 -1.07 -11.19 7.41
C LYS A 116 0.37 -10.72 7.54
N GLY A 117 0.62 -9.45 7.19
CA GLY A 117 1.94 -8.84 7.28
C GLY A 117 2.89 -9.18 6.14
N ALA A 118 2.39 -9.66 5.00
CA ALA A 118 3.24 -10.02 3.88
C ALA A 118 4.06 -8.83 3.36
N LEU A 119 5.30 -9.12 2.98
CA LEU A 119 6.23 -8.18 2.35
C LEU A 119 6.54 -8.57 0.90
N PHE A 120 6.14 -9.78 0.48
CA PHE A 120 6.40 -10.33 -0.86
C PHE A 120 5.14 -10.96 -1.42
N TYR A 121 4.98 -10.89 -2.72
CA TYR A 121 3.98 -11.65 -3.46
C TYR A 121 4.42 -11.88 -4.90
N HIS A 122 3.81 -12.84 -5.54
CA HIS A 122 3.89 -13.07 -6.98
C HIS A 122 2.58 -13.62 -7.52
N ALA A 123 2.38 -13.49 -8.82
CA ALA A 123 1.25 -14.10 -9.48
C ALA A 123 1.38 -15.64 -9.49
N ASP A 124 0.27 -16.35 -9.36
CA ASP A 124 0.24 -17.81 -9.17
C ASP A 124 0.81 -18.63 -10.35
N TYR A 125 0.98 -18.00 -11.52
CA TYR A 125 1.64 -18.59 -12.69
C TYR A 125 3.16 -18.31 -12.74
N VAL A 126 3.72 -17.49 -11.83
CA VAL A 126 5.15 -17.23 -11.70
C VAL A 126 5.76 -18.25 -10.73
N ARG A 127 7.02 -18.61 -10.95
CA ARG A 127 7.78 -19.51 -10.08
C ARG A 127 9.10 -18.81 -9.67
N PRO A 128 9.06 -17.89 -8.70
CA PRO A 128 10.28 -17.21 -8.25
C PRO A 128 11.18 -18.20 -7.50
N ASN A 129 12.50 -18.08 -7.70
CA ASN A 129 13.49 -18.87 -6.95
C ASN A 129 13.79 -18.21 -5.59
N TRP A 130 12.74 -17.96 -4.81
CA TRP A 130 12.86 -17.38 -3.48
C TRP A 130 13.13 -18.47 -2.44
N LYS A 131 14.01 -18.16 -1.49
CA LYS A 131 14.34 -19.02 -0.35
C LYS A 131 13.96 -18.32 0.94
N ASN A 132 13.70 -19.12 1.99
CA ASN A 132 13.40 -18.63 3.34
C ASN A 132 12.16 -17.70 3.38
N LEU A 133 11.13 -18.02 2.61
CA LEU A 133 9.83 -17.37 2.66
C LEU A 133 8.73 -18.36 3.03
N ASN A 134 7.81 -17.92 3.88
CA ASN A 134 6.61 -18.67 4.24
C ASN A 134 5.38 -18.04 3.57
N VAL A 135 4.53 -18.86 2.97
CA VAL A 135 3.24 -18.43 2.44
C VAL A 135 2.35 -18.00 3.60
N THR A 136 1.75 -16.83 3.50
CA THR A 136 0.76 -16.34 4.46
C THR A 136 -0.67 -16.58 3.98
N THR A 137 -0.92 -16.30 2.70
CA THR A 137 -2.24 -16.44 2.09
C THR A 137 -2.16 -16.44 0.57
N LYS A 138 -3.26 -16.82 -0.08
CA LYS A 138 -3.51 -16.61 -1.51
C LYS A 138 -4.79 -15.80 -1.66
N ILE A 139 -4.75 -14.70 -2.41
CA ILE A 139 -5.90 -13.82 -2.68
C ILE A 139 -5.91 -13.53 -4.18
N GLY A 140 -7.02 -13.81 -4.86
CA GLY A 140 -7.09 -13.73 -6.31
C GLY A 140 -6.00 -14.58 -6.97
N ARG A 141 -5.24 -13.98 -7.84
CA ARG A 141 -4.11 -14.65 -8.54
C ARG A 141 -2.75 -14.39 -7.88
N HIS A 142 -2.70 -13.80 -6.69
CA HIS A 142 -1.47 -13.53 -5.95
C HIS A 142 -1.28 -14.47 -4.76
N ILE A 143 -0.04 -14.91 -4.54
CA ILE A 143 0.40 -15.68 -3.38
C ILE A 143 1.32 -14.78 -2.56
N PHE A 144 1.03 -14.62 -1.28
CA PHE A 144 1.68 -13.67 -0.37
C PHE A 144 2.60 -14.38 0.60
N TYR A 145 3.72 -13.69 0.99
CA TYR A 145 4.79 -14.29 1.77
C TYR A 145 5.40 -13.34 2.80
N VAL A 146 5.90 -13.93 3.89
CA VAL A 146 6.78 -13.28 4.88
C VAL A 146 8.12 -13.99 4.92
N LYS A 147 9.17 -13.33 5.45
CA LYS A 147 10.45 -14.01 5.75
C LYS A 147 10.26 -15.04 6.85
N SER A 148 10.91 -16.19 6.73
CA SER A 148 10.84 -17.27 7.72
C SER A 148 11.33 -16.85 9.12
N ASP A 149 12.30 -15.96 9.18
CA ASP A 149 12.89 -15.46 10.42
C ASP A 149 11.95 -14.55 11.22
N ASN A 150 10.91 -14.00 10.57
CA ASN A 150 9.92 -13.13 11.21
C ASN A 150 8.67 -13.89 11.69
N PHE A 151 8.58 -15.19 11.42
CA PHE A 151 7.43 -16.00 11.81
C PHE A 151 7.70 -16.73 13.13
N LYS A 152 7.84 -16.00 14.23
CA LYS A 152 7.58 -16.62 15.53
C LYS A 152 6.06 -16.72 15.68
N LYS A 153 5.57 -17.94 15.89
CA LYS A 153 4.17 -18.27 16.16
C LYS A 153 3.69 -17.39 17.33
N GLY A 154 2.97 -16.30 17.02
CA GLY A 154 2.57 -15.27 17.99
C GLY A 154 2.87 -13.83 17.57
N ASP A 155 3.77 -13.61 16.62
CA ASP A 155 4.03 -12.30 15.99
C ASP A 155 3.13 -12.06 14.76
N VAL A 156 1.85 -12.34 14.88
CA VAL A 156 0.90 -11.49 14.18
C VAL A 156 1.02 -10.17 14.92
N ARG A 157 1.62 -9.16 14.31
CA ARG A 157 1.63 -7.81 14.86
C ARG A 157 0.19 -7.29 14.97
N ASN A 158 -0.55 -7.84 15.90
CA ASN A 158 -1.66 -7.17 16.57
C ASN A 158 -1.05 -6.11 17.49
N GLY A 159 -0.37 -5.14 16.93
CA GLY A 159 0.24 -4.15 17.78
C GLY A 159 1.49 -3.49 17.22
N THR A 160 1.57 -3.19 15.93
CA THR A 160 2.25 -1.94 15.60
C THR A 160 1.44 -0.87 16.31
N ASN A 161 2.07 -0.29 17.34
CA ASN A 161 1.47 0.71 18.17
C ASN A 161 0.76 1.73 17.26
N ASP A 162 -0.57 1.83 17.38
CA ASP A 162 -1.42 2.74 16.58
C ASP A 162 -0.82 4.16 16.52
N ALA A 163 -0.01 4.52 17.54
CA ALA A 163 0.73 5.75 17.64
C ALA A 163 1.96 5.80 16.69
N GLU A 164 2.69 4.72 16.50
CA GLU A 164 3.86 4.69 15.61
C GLU A 164 3.44 4.72 14.14
N ILE A 165 2.36 4.04 13.79
CA ILE A 165 1.76 4.11 12.46
C ILE A 165 1.22 5.51 12.20
N LYS A 166 0.49 6.08 13.15
CA LYS A 166 -0.05 7.45 13.07
C LYS A 166 1.06 8.49 12.99
N SER A 167 2.17 8.32 13.74
CA SER A 167 3.34 9.19 13.68
C SER A 167 3.97 9.18 12.29
N ARG A 168 4.26 8.02 11.72
CA ARG A 168 4.88 7.92 10.40
C ARG A 168 4.02 8.52 9.28
N PHE A 169 2.71 8.25 9.29
CA PHE A 169 1.81 8.86 8.30
C PHE A 169 1.48 10.33 8.62
N ALA A 170 1.54 10.78 9.88
CA ALA A 170 1.39 12.17 10.24
C ALA A 170 2.61 13.01 9.81
N GLU A 171 3.82 12.48 9.96
CA GLU A 171 5.06 13.12 9.49
C GLU A 171 5.09 13.26 7.95
N GLN A 172 4.40 12.38 7.24
CA GLN A 172 4.21 12.44 5.78
C GLN A 172 3.06 13.36 5.35
N GLY A 173 2.44 14.10 6.29
CA GLY A 173 1.36 15.03 6.00
C GLY A 173 -0.03 14.40 5.92
N ALA A 174 -0.21 13.21 6.45
CA ALA A 174 -1.51 12.59 6.62
C ALA A 174 -2.15 13.07 7.93
N VAL A 175 -3.12 13.94 7.79
CA VAL A 175 -4.14 14.34 8.80
C VAL A 175 -3.61 14.70 10.17
N GLN A 176 -3.64 15.99 10.50
CA GLN A 176 -3.62 16.43 11.90
C GLN A 176 -4.76 15.71 12.66
N PRO A 177 -4.51 15.20 13.88
CA PRO A 177 -5.59 14.69 14.71
C PRO A 177 -6.58 15.82 14.92
N LEU A 178 -7.85 15.57 14.58
CA LEU A 178 -8.95 16.43 14.99
C LEU A 178 -8.87 16.57 16.51
N VAL A 179 -8.38 17.70 16.96
CA VAL A 179 -8.53 18.14 18.36
C VAL A 179 -10.05 18.21 18.56
N LEU A 180 -10.60 17.27 19.30
CA LEU A 180 -11.92 17.36 19.86
C LEU A 180 -11.90 18.59 20.80
N LEU A 181 -12.30 19.74 20.27
CA LEU A 181 -12.72 20.85 21.11
C LEU A 181 -13.93 20.36 21.89
N ALA A 182 -13.68 19.96 23.14
CA ALA A 182 -14.73 19.82 24.14
C ALA A 182 -15.40 21.18 24.28
N TYR A 183 -16.58 21.32 23.71
CA TYR A 183 -17.46 22.41 24.09
C TYR A 183 -17.89 22.18 25.54
N GLY A 184 -17.20 22.84 26.47
CA GLY A 184 -17.69 23.08 27.79
C GLY A 184 -18.84 24.08 27.68
N GLY A 185 -20.07 23.58 27.78
CA GLY A 185 -21.24 24.40 28.02
C GLY A 185 -21.39 24.62 29.51
N SER A 186 -21.36 25.86 29.95
CA SER A 186 -21.94 26.36 31.19
C SER A 186 -23.37 26.79 30.93
#